data_9a52b6d69b3dc905cf069d9e7f7e223e
#
_entry.id   9a52b6d69b3dc905cf069d9e7f7e223e
#
_cell.length_a   1.000
_cell.length_b   1.000
_cell.length_c   1.000
_cell.angle_alpha   90.00
_cell.angle_beta   90.00
_cell.angle_gamma   90.00
#
_symmetry.space_group_name_H-M   'P 1'
#
loop_
_entity.id
_entity.type
_entity.pdbx_description
1 polymer ?
#
loop_
_entity_poly.entity_id
_entity_poly.type
_entity_poly.pdbx_seq_one_letter_code
_entity_poly.pdbx_strand_id
1 'polypeptide(L)'
;MDHGKSTLLKLMTKIIYPDKGTIKTHGKLTSLLELGAGFHPDFSGRENIYFNASIFGLTKAEIDQRVEKVIEFSELGEFIDNPVRTYSSGMYMRLAFSVAINVDADILLIDEILSVGDEHFQIKCFDKLHELKAQGKTIVFVTHSLRICRNIMYKSYMVT
;
A
#
# COMPACT_ATOMS: atom_id res chain seq x y z
N MET A 1 -8.36 21.11 8.61
CA MET A 1 -9.69 20.49 8.74
C MET A 1 -9.93 19.62 7.52
N ASP A 2 -9.55 18.34 7.60
CA ASP A 2 -9.71 17.43 6.46
C ASP A 2 -10.33 16.08 6.84
N HIS A 3 -11.32 16.16 7.72
CA HIS A 3 -12.02 14.97 8.19
C HIS A 3 -12.81 14.23 7.09
N GLY A 4 -13.20 14.91 6.01
CA GLY A 4 -14.06 14.33 4.98
C GLY A 4 -13.37 13.28 4.09
N LYS A 5 -12.15 13.54 3.65
CA LYS A 5 -11.41 12.65 2.72
C LYS A 5 -10.98 11.36 3.40
N SER A 6 -10.36 11.46 4.56
CA SER A 6 -9.97 10.30 5.38
C SER A 6 -11.20 9.51 5.85
N THR A 7 -12.33 10.18 6.12
CA THR A 7 -13.60 9.53 6.45
C THR A 7 -14.11 8.69 5.28
N LEU A 8 -14.06 9.22 4.04
CA LEU A 8 -14.47 8.47 2.86
C LEU A 8 -13.62 7.19 2.68
N LEU A 9 -12.30 7.28 2.84
CA LEU A 9 -11.44 6.10 2.76
C LEU A 9 -11.78 5.06 3.84
N LYS A 10 -12.02 5.50 5.08
CA LYS A 10 -12.45 4.61 6.18
C LYS A 10 -13.80 3.96 5.92
N LEU A 11 -14.72 4.66 5.26
CA LEU A 11 -16.00 4.10 4.83
C LEU A 11 -15.81 3.05 3.73
N MET A 12 -14.93 3.30 2.76
CA MET A 12 -14.64 2.34 1.68
C MET A 12 -13.98 1.06 2.20
N THR A 13 -13.13 1.18 3.21
CA THR A 13 -12.47 0.03 3.87
C THR A 13 -13.35 -0.66 4.91
N LYS A 14 -14.56 -0.15 5.15
CA LYS A 14 -15.49 -0.64 6.19
C LYS A 14 -14.94 -0.56 7.62
N ILE A 15 -13.96 0.32 7.86
CA ILE A 15 -13.48 0.64 9.21
C ILE A 15 -14.57 1.40 9.97
N ILE A 16 -15.32 2.25 9.26
CA ILE A 16 -16.52 2.90 9.77
C ILE A 16 -17.69 2.65 8.81
N TYR A 17 -18.92 2.78 9.32
CA TYR A 17 -20.13 2.60 8.54
C TYR A 17 -20.82 3.93 8.32
N PRO A 18 -21.52 4.15 7.19
CA PRO A 18 -22.25 5.39 6.93
C PRO A 18 -23.52 5.44 7.81
N ASP A 19 -23.85 6.62 8.32
CA ASP A 19 -25.09 6.86 9.07
C ASP A 19 -26.32 6.69 8.18
N LYS A 20 -26.21 7.02 6.91
CA LYS A 20 -27.23 6.86 5.88
C LYS A 20 -26.60 6.48 4.53
N GLY A 21 -27.32 5.69 3.76
CA GLY A 21 -26.87 5.22 2.46
C GLY A 21 -26.05 3.93 2.52
N THR A 22 -25.48 3.55 1.38
CA THR A 22 -24.65 2.35 1.22
C THR A 22 -23.43 2.64 0.37
N ILE A 23 -22.30 2.00 0.71
CA ILE A 23 -21.10 1.99 -0.10
C ILE A 23 -20.90 0.58 -0.61
N LYS A 24 -20.76 0.44 -1.94
CA LYS A 24 -20.47 -0.84 -2.59
C LYS A 24 -19.16 -0.73 -3.35
N THR A 25 -18.26 -1.68 -3.14
CA THR A 25 -17.02 -1.84 -3.89
C THR A 25 -17.08 -3.19 -4.63
N HIS A 26 -16.65 -3.20 -5.88
CA HIS A 26 -16.57 -4.41 -6.69
C HIS A 26 -15.10 -4.77 -6.91
N GLY A 27 -14.68 -5.93 -6.43
CA GLY A 27 -13.31 -6.41 -6.49
C GLY A 27 -12.58 -6.36 -5.14
N LYS A 28 -11.36 -6.86 -5.16
CA LYS A 28 -10.44 -6.86 -4.00
C LYS A 28 -9.94 -5.44 -3.73
N LEU A 29 -10.21 -4.93 -2.54
CA LEU A 29 -9.76 -3.62 -2.10
C LEU A 29 -8.58 -3.79 -1.13
N THR A 30 -7.47 -3.12 -1.42
CA THR A 30 -6.31 -3.01 -0.53
C THR A 30 -6.09 -1.55 -0.16
N SER A 31 -5.89 -1.30 1.12
CA SER A 31 -5.67 0.05 1.64
C SER A 31 -4.24 0.20 2.14
N LEU A 32 -3.58 1.26 1.71
CA LEU A 32 -2.29 1.67 2.27
C LEU A 32 -2.44 2.52 3.55
N LEU A 33 -3.68 2.76 4.02
CA LEU A 33 -3.95 3.51 5.26
C LEU A 33 -3.33 2.85 6.51
N GLU A 34 -3.19 1.54 6.47
CA GLU A 34 -2.69 0.75 7.58
C GLU A 34 -1.39 0.02 7.21
N LEU A 35 -0.49 0.74 6.50
CA LEU A 35 0.80 0.17 6.11
C LEU A 35 1.56 -0.37 7.31
N GLY A 36 1.86 -1.68 7.26
CA GLY A 36 2.56 -2.37 8.34
C GLY A 36 1.71 -2.64 9.58
N ALA A 37 0.44 -2.23 9.62
CA ALA A 37 -0.48 -2.70 10.65
C ALA A 37 -0.57 -4.22 10.56
N GLY A 38 -0.16 -4.91 11.60
CA GLY A 38 -0.06 -6.37 11.60
C GLY A 38 1.35 -6.92 11.38
N PHE A 39 2.37 -6.07 11.17
CA PHE A 39 3.74 -6.56 11.25
C PHE A 39 4.07 -6.97 12.68
N HIS A 40 4.57 -8.19 12.83
CA HIS A 40 5.04 -8.68 14.12
C HIS A 40 6.48 -8.21 14.35
N PRO A 41 6.77 -7.48 15.43
CA PRO A 41 8.08 -6.85 15.64
C PRO A 41 9.24 -7.83 15.74
N ASP A 42 8.99 -9.03 16.26
CA ASP A 42 10.02 -10.06 16.44
C ASP A 42 10.23 -10.95 15.21
N PHE A 43 9.33 -10.87 14.23
CA PHE A 43 9.49 -11.56 12.96
C PHE A 43 10.44 -10.79 12.04
N SER A 44 11.17 -11.54 11.21
CA SER A 44 11.96 -10.96 10.13
C SER A 44 11.07 -10.25 9.09
N GLY A 45 11.67 -9.42 8.25
CA GLY A 45 10.96 -8.82 7.13
C GLY A 45 10.32 -9.88 6.22
N ARG A 46 11.05 -10.95 5.93
CA ARG A 46 10.56 -12.09 5.12
C ARG A 46 9.35 -12.76 5.75
N GLU A 47 9.40 -13.07 7.04
CA GLU A 47 8.27 -13.66 7.77
C GLU A 47 7.06 -12.71 7.79
N ASN A 48 7.29 -11.42 7.95
CA ASN A 48 6.23 -10.42 7.89
C ASN A 48 5.60 -10.29 6.49
N ILE A 49 6.34 -10.50 5.41
CA ILE A 49 5.76 -10.59 4.06
C ILE A 49 4.73 -11.72 4.01
N TYR A 50 5.10 -12.92 4.45
CA TYR A 50 4.18 -14.06 4.48
C TYR A 50 2.97 -13.81 5.36
N PHE A 51 3.19 -13.33 6.57
CA PHE A 51 2.13 -13.06 7.53
C PHE A 51 1.15 -12.01 7.00
N ASN A 52 1.65 -10.87 6.53
CA ASN A 52 0.82 -9.78 6.05
C ASN A 52 0.07 -10.13 4.75
N ALA A 53 0.74 -10.79 3.80
CA ALA A 53 0.09 -11.24 2.57
C ALA A 53 -1.02 -12.27 2.85
N SER A 54 -0.86 -13.12 3.87
CA SER A 54 -1.91 -14.05 4.29
C SER A 54 -3.14 -13.33 4.87
N ILE A 55 -2.94 -12.23 5.58
CA ILE A 55 -4.04 -11.36 6.05
C ILE A 55 -4.83 -10.79 4.87
N PHE A 56 -4.14 -10.45 3.76
CA PHE A 56 -4.80 -10.04 2.52
C PHE A 56 -5.46 -11.19 1.75
N GLY A 57 -5.42 -12.42 2.30
CA GLY A 57 -6.10 -13.58 1.75
C GLY A 57 -5.33 -14.35 0.68
N LEU A 58 -4.00 -14.12 0.54
CA LEU A 58 -3.16 -14.90 -0.36
C LEU A 58 -2.83 -16.26 0.27
N THR A 59 -2.84 -17.29 -0.57
CA THR A 59 -2.33 -18.61 -0.20
C THR A 59 -0.82 -18.62 -0.15
N LYS A 60 -0.24 -19.60 0.56
CA LYS A 60 1.22 -19.75 0.62
C LYS A 60 1.84 -19.85 -0.78
N ALA A 61 1.24 -20.61 -1.68
CA ALA A 61 1.74 -20.76 -3.04
C ALA A 61 1.76 -19.44 -3.83
N GLU A 62 0.74 -18.59 -3.66
CA GLU A 62 0.69 -17.25 -4.26
C GLU A 62 1.75 -16.31 -3.67
N ILE A 63 2.02 -16.44 -2.37
CA ILE A 63 3.06 -15.66 -1.70
C ILE A 63 4.45 -16.11 -2.16
N ASP A 64 4.70 -17.41 -2.24
CA ASP A 64 5.98 -17.99 -2.72
C ASP A 64 6.37 -17.46 -4.12
N GLN A 65 5.37 -17.22 -4.99
CA GLN A 65 5.60 -16.66 -6.33
C GLN A 65 5.94 -15.17 -6.33
N ARG A 66 5.66 -14.45 -5.25
CA ARG A 66 5.75 -12.99 -5.17
C ARG A 66 6.79 -12.49 -4.19
N VAL A 67 7.18 -13.31 -3.21
CA VAL A 67 8.02 -12.90 -2.09
C VAL A 67 9.34 -12.27 -2.55
N GLU A 68 10.00 -12.86 -3.54
CA GLU A 68 11.28 -12.33 -4.05
C GLU A 68 11.09 -10.97 -4.76
N LYS A 69 9.98 -10.77 -5.47
CA LYS A 69 9.65 -9.46 -6.07
C LYS A 69 9.39 -8.39 -5.03
N VAL A 70 8.72 -8.77 -3.92
CA VAL A 70 8.47 -7.86 -2.79
C VAL A 70 9.79 -7.46 -2.14
N ILE A 71 10.69 -8.42 -1.92
CA ILE A 71 12.01 -8.20 -1.32
C ILE A 71 12.84 -7.29 -2.21
N GLU A 72 12.93 -7.60 -3.49
CA GLU A 72 13.66 -6.79 -4.48
C GLU A 72 13.10 -5.36 -4.54
N PHE A 73 11.77 -5.23 -4.55
CA PHE A 73 11.13 -3.91 -4.56
C PHE A 73 11.45 -3.09 -3.33
N SER A 74 11.49 -3.72 -2.15
CA SER A 74 11.76 -3.05 -0.87
C SER A 74 13.19 -2.49 -0.74
N GLU A 75 14.15 -3.04 -1.51
CA GLU A 75 15.58 -2.70 -1.47
C GLU A 75 16.21 -2.87 -0.07
N LEU A 76 15.68 -3.78 0.73
CA LEU A 76 16.19 -4.05 2.07
C LEU A 76 17.42 -4.96 2.07
N GLY A 77 17.66 -5.70 0.97
CA GLY A 77 18.81 -6.57 0.83
C GLY A 77 18.92 -7.58 1.95
N GLU A 78 20.09 -7.66 2.56
CA GLU A 78 20.38 -8.57 3.68
C GLU A 78 19.56 -8.29 4.95
N PHE A 79 19.06 -7.07 5.13
CA PHE A 79 18.25 -6.72 6.30
C PHE A 79 16.88 -7.42 6.31
N ILE A 80 16.48 -8.04 5.18
CA ILE A 80 15.17 -8.70 5.08
C ILE A 80 15.00 -9.84 6.09
N ASP A 81 16.09 -10.48 6.48
CA ASP A 81 16.08 -11.61 7.42
C ASP A 81 16.30 -11.17 8.88
N ASN A 82 16.43 -9.86 9.13
CA ASN A 82 16.51 -9.30 10.48
C ASN A 82 15.10 -9.02 11.04
N PRO A 83 14.91 -9.08 12.37
CA PRO A 83 13.65 -8.72 13.01
C PRO A 83 13.23 -7.28 12.71
N VAL A 84 11.96 -7.08 12.36
CA VAL A 84 11.43 -5.77 11.95
C VAL A 84 11.56 -4.71 13.04
N ARG A 85 11.57 -5.09 14.31
CA ARG A 85 11.84 -4.17 15.43
C ARG A 85 13.20 -3.46 15.34
N THR A 86 14.15 -3.99 14.54
CA THR A 86 15.47 -3.38 14.32
C THR A 86 15.48 -2.43 13.11
N TYR A 87 14.39 -2.33 12.38
CA TYR A 87 14.30 -1.47 11.18
C TYR A 87 14.20 0.01 11.57
N SER A 88 14.79 0.86 10.74
CA SER A 88 14.46 2.27 10.76
C SER A 88 13.01 2.48 10.28
N SER A 89 12.43 3.64 10.57
CA SER A 89 11.09 3.98 10.07
C SER A 89 11.00 3.89 8.54
N GLY A 90 12.05 4.32 7.83
CA GLY A 90 12.14 4.21 6.38
C GLY A 90 12.17 2.77 5.88
N MET A 91 12.96 1.91 6.49
CA MET A 91 13.02 0.48 6.17
C MET A 91 11.65 -0.21 6.41
N TYR A 92 11.04 0.09 7.54
CA TYR A 92 9.71 -0.41 7.88
C TYR A 92 8.67 -0.04 6.82
N MET A 93 8.64 1.22 6.42
CA MET A 93 7.69 1.71 5.43
C MET A 93 7.98 1.19 4.03
N ARG A 94 9.24 1.03 3.64
CA ARG A 94 9.62 0.39 2.37
C ARG A 94 9.07 -1.03 2.30
N LEU A 95 9.23 -1.81 3.36
CA LEU A 95 8.70 -3.18 3.42
C LEU A 95 7.17 -3.18 3.33
N ALA A 96 6.51 -2.36 4.15
CA ALA A 96 5.06 -2.30 4.22
C ALA A 96 4.43 -1.89 2.87
N PHE A 97 5.00 -0.87 2.22
CA PHE A 97 4.57 -0.45 0.90
C PHE A 97 4.79 -1.55 -0.15
N SER A 98 5.96 -2.20 -0.12
CA SER A 98 6.32 -3.27 -1.07
C SER A 98 5.36 -4.45 -0.98
N VAL A 99 4.94 -4.83 0.24
CA VAL A 99 3.92 -5.87 0.42
C VAL A 99 2.60 -5.42 -0.17
N ALA A 100 2.12 -4.24 0.20
CA ALA A 100 0.79 -3.76 -0.16
C ALA A 100 0.58 -3.60 -1.68
N ILE A 101 1.59 -3.11 -2.42
CA ILE A 101 1.46 -2.92 -3.88
C ILE A 101 1.70 -4.18 -4.70
N ASN A 102 2.26 -5.23 -4.10
CA ASN A 102 2.46 -6.52 -4.76
C ASN A 102 1.37 -7.55 -4.41
N VAL A 103 0.42 -7.18 -3.55
CA VAL A 103 -0.83 -7.93 -3.39
C VAL A 103 -1.73 -7.68 -4.60
N ASP A 104 -2.39 -8.73 -5.07
CA ASP A 104 -3.30 -8.61 -6.22
C ASP A 104 -4.61 -7.92 -5.80
N ALA A 105 -4.62 -6.61 -5.87
CA ALA A 105 -5.78 -5.78 -5.59
C ALA A 105 -6.40 -5.27 -6.90
N ASP A 106 -7.73 -5.16 -6.93
CA ASP A 106 -8.47 -4.49 -8.01
C ASP A 106 -8.60 -2.99 -7.73
N ILE A 107 -8.67 -2.64 -6.45
CA ILE A 107 -8.80 -1.27 -5.96
C ILE A 107 -7.72 -1.01 -4.91
N LEU A 108 -6.89 -0.01 -5.15
CA LEU A 108 -5.83 0.42 -4.24
C LEU A 108 -6.17 1.79 -3.66
N LEU A 109 -6.32 1.86 -2.34
CA LEU A 109 -6.53 3.13 -1.63
C LEU A 109 -5.22 3.63 -1.06
N ILE A 110 -4.86 4.86 -1.41
CA ILE A 110 -3.60 5.50 -1.00
C ILE A 110 -3.92 6.83 -0.30
N ASP A 111 -3.45 6.98 0.91
CA ASP A 111 -3.48 8.24 1.67
C ASP A 111 -2.05 8.76 1.80
N GLU A 112 -1.82 10.03 1.71
CA GLU A 112 -0.60 10.85 1.86
C GLU A 112 0.78 10.14 2.08
N ILE A 113 0.77 8.83 2.29
CA ILE A 113 1.89 7.98 2.74
C ILE A 113 3.02 7.87 1.70
N LEU A 114 2.81 8.32 0.45
CA LEU A 114 3.87 8.34 -0.58
C LEU A 114 5.00 9.36 -0.32
N SER A 115 4.90 10.13 0.76
CA SER A 115 5.99 10.97 1.24
C SER A 115 7.06 10.20 2.04
N VAL A 116 6.92 8.88 2.12
CA VAL A 116 7.79 8.01 2.92
C VAL A 116 8.95 7.47 2.09
N GLY A 117 10.10 7.41 2.72
CA GLY A 117 11.34 6.97 2.09
C GLY A 117 12.11 8.13 1.45
N ASP A 118 13.22 7.81 0.78
CA ASP A 118 13.98 8.76 0.00
C ASP A 118 13.33 9.00 -1.38
N GLU A 119 13.84 10.01 -2.09
CA GLU A 119 13.31 10.41 -3.40
C GLU A 119 13.39 9.27 -4.44
N HIS A 120 14.46 8.46 -4.38
CA HIS A 120 14.63 7.32 -5.27
C HIS A 120 13.50 6.29 -5.08
N PHE A 121 13.22 5.91 -3.84
CA PHE A 121 12.16 4.96 -3.55
C PHE A 121 10.77 5.52 -3.89
N GLN A 122 10.54 6.83 -3.70
CA GLN A 122 9.30 7.47 -4.10
C GLN A 122 9.07 7.38 -5.62
N ILE A 123 10.09 7.63 -6.44
CA ILE A 123 10.00 7.47 -7.91
C ILE A 123 9.60 6.04 -8.26
N LYS A 124 10.25 5.06 -7.65
CA LYS A 124 9.96 3.64 -7.86
C LYS A 124 8.51 3.28 -7.49
N CYS A 125 7.99 3.87 -6.41
CA CYS A 125 6.60 3.71 -6.00
C CYS A 125 5.64 4.29 -7.06
N PHE A 126 5.92 5.48 -7.58
CA PHE A 126 5.09 6.09 -8.63
C PHE A 126 5.10 5.27 -9.92
N ASP A 127 6.25 4.78 -10.34
CA ASP A 127 6.37 3.93 -11.53
C ASP A 127 5.52 2.67 -11.38
N LYS A 128 5.54 2.05 -10.20
CA LYS A 128 4.70 0.89 -9.91
C LYS A 128 3.21 1.21 -9.93
N LEU A 129 2.81 2.36 -9.42
CA LEU A 129 1.42 2.80 -9.48
C LEU A 129 0.96 3.06 -10.92
N HIS A 130 1.81 3.62 -11.77
CA HIS A 130 1.54 3.80 -13.19
C HIS A 130 1.39 2.44 -13.90
N GLU A 131 2.24 1.47 -13.58
CA GLU A 131 2.13 0.10 -14.09
C GLU A 131 0.79 -0.54 -13.71
N LEU A 132 0.42 -0.49 -12.42
CA LEU A 132 -0.85 -1.05 -11.93
C LEU A 132 -2.06 -0.39 -12.62
N LYS A 133 -2.00 0.92 -12.82
CA LYS A 133 -3.02 1.65 -13.56
C LYS A 133 -3.11 1.21 -15.01
N ALA A 134 -1.99 1.02 -15.69
CA ALA A 134 -1.95 0.51 -17.07
C ALA A 134 -2.54 -0.91 -17.18
N GLN A 135 -2.47 -1.70 -16.11
CA GLN A 135 -3.10 -3.02 -15.98
C GLN A 135 -4.61 -2.95 -15.70
N GLY A 136 -5.21 -1.75 -15.64
CA GLY A 136 -6.64 -1.57 -15.39
C GLY A 136 -7.05 -1.58 -13.92
N LYS A 137 -6.09 -1.52 -12.98
CA LYS A 137 -6.40 -1.39 -11.54
C LYS A 137 -6.92 -0.01 -11.21
N THR A 138 -7.88 0.07 -10.28
CA THR A 138 -8.42 1.33 -9.80
C THR A 138 -7.55 1.85 -8.65
N ILE A 139 -7.07 3.08 -8.77
CA ILE A 139 -6.29 3.74 -7.72
C ILE A 139 -7.07 4.94 -7.20
N VAL A 140 -7.39 4.92 -5.91
CA VAL A 140 -8.01 6.05 -5.20
C VAL A 140 -6.95 6.69 -4.33
N PHE A 141 -6.65 7.93 -4.64
CA PHE A 141 -5.57 8.67 -4.01
C PHE A 141 -6.09 9.89 -3.28
N VAL A 142 -5.74 10.03 -2.01
CA VAL A 142 -6.04 11.21 -1.18
C VAL A 142 -4.75 11.90 -0.80
N THR A 143 -4.59 13.15 -1.18
CA THR A 143 -3.39 13.94 -0.87
C THR A 143 -3.73 15.42 -0.75
N HIS A 144 -2.93 16.12 0.07
CA HIS A 144 -2.88 17.58 0.12
C HIS A 144 -1.78 18.17 -0.77
N SER A 145 -0.91 17.33 -1.32
CA SER A 145 0.21 17.76 -2.15
C SER A 145 -0.16 17.81 -3.63
N LEU A 146 -0.27 19.03 -4.18
CA LEU A 146 -0.49 19.25 -5.61
C LEU A 146 0.65 18.66 -6.48
N ARG A 147 1.87 18.57 -5.95
CA ARG A 147 3.02 17.98 -6.65
C ARG A 147 2.81 16.47 -6.88
N ILE A 148 2.32 15.78 -5.86
CA ILE A 148 2.02 14.35 -5.92
C ILE A 148 0.85 14.11 -6.87
N CYS A 149 -0.19 14.93 -6.81
CA CYS A 149 -1.30 14.87 -7.74
C CYS A 149 -0.83 14.97 -9.20
N ARG A 150 0.05 15.92 -9.53
CA ARG A 150 0.57 16.07 -10.89
C ARG A 150 1.30 14.82 -11.38
N ASN A 151 2.13 14.20 -10.56
CA ASN A 151 2.91 13.01 -10.94
C ASN A 151 2.02 11.79 -11.21
N ILE A 152 0.89 11.66 -10.51
CA ILE A 152 -0.04 10.54 -10.69
C ILE A 152 -1.08 10.84 -11.79
N MET A 153 -1.43 12.12 -11.96
CA MET A 153 -2.59 12.56 -12.73
C MET A 153 -2.39 12.72 -14.23
N TYR A 154 -1.22 12.53 -14.77
CA TYR A 154 -1.07 12.72 -16.23
C TYR A 154 -2.03 11.85 -17.07
N LYS A 155 -3.00 11.16 -16.45
CA LYS A 155 -4.19 10.50 -17.05
C LYS A 155 -5.16 9.91 -16.01
N SER A 156 -5.67 10.62 -15.00
CA SER A 156 -6.71 10.08 -14.09
C SER A 156 -7.68 11.14 -13.58
N TYR A 157 -8.90 10.72 -13.31
CA TYR A 157 -9.96 11.56 -12.75
C TYR A 157 -9.69 11.84 -11.26
N MET A 158 -9.78 13.12 -10.87
CA MET A 158 -9.73 13.56 -9.47
C MET A 158 -11.11 13.51 -8.84
N VAL A 159 -11.16 13.07 -7.58
CA VAL A 159 -12.23 13.44 -6.66
C VAL A 159 -11.71 14.64 -5.86
N THR A 160 -12.18 15.82 -6.18
CA THR A 160 -11.93 17.05 -5.43
C THR A 160 -12.85 17.13 -4.22
#